data_6b57d4f5f7fd8a4e43b48003f2ff4d08
#
_entry.id   6b57d4f5f7fd8a4e43b48003f2ff4d08
#
_cell.length_a   1.000
_cell.length_b   1.000
_cell.length_c   1.000
_cell.angle_alpha   90.00
_cell.angle_beta   90.00
_cell.angle_gamma   90.00
#
_symmetry.space_group_name_H-M   'P 1'
#
loop_
_entity.id
_entity.type
_entity.pdbx_description
1 polymer ?
#
loop_
_entity_poly.entity_id
_entity_poly.type
_entity_poly.pdbx_seq_one_letter_code
_entity_poly.pdbx_strand_id
1 'polypeptide(L)'
;MEGLANIMDVSIMPVRVALQRLEVGGFVTIGKNRRIRISELSPENLFEILEIRLLLECYAAEKACKTRSEAFLKRLEKIYRLCTRAKDENTYLQANREFHMTIYAEAKKPILMETIDTLWNRYSPYLHILLRNEQTYKTKVFHDPHGKIIEAMKDRDPDRVEKLVKDHILRGQRVVMKKYHFDIV
;
A
#
# COMPACT_ATOMS: atom_id res chain seq x y z
N MET A 1 -12.40 25.38 6.91
CA MET A 1 -13.44 24.45 6.43
C MET A 1 -14.45 25.14 5.52
N GLU A 2 -14.94 26.33 5.89
CA GLU A 2 -15.88 27.12 5.07
C GLU A 2 -15.37 27.38 3.65
N GLY A 3 -14.10 27.78 3.52
CA GLY A 3 -13.51 28.00 2.19
C GLY A 3 -13.54 26.75 1.28
N LEU A 4 -13.30 25.56 1.85
CA LEU A 4 -13.42 24.30 1.09
C LEU A 4 -14.87 24.00 0.71
N ALA A 5 -15.80 24.23 1.64
CA ALA A 5 -17.21 24.05 1.40
C ALA A 5 -17.73 24.94 0.24
N ASN A 6 -17.31 26.21 0.24
CA ASN A 6 -17.64 27.17 -0.82
C ASN A 6 -17.03 26.76 -2.18
N ILE A 7 -15.75 26.32 -2.19
CA ILE A 7 -15.09 25.88 -3.45
C ILE A 7 -15.79 24.65 -4.04
N MET A 8 -16.28 23.74 -3.17
CA MET A 8 -16.91 22.48 -3.60
C MET A 8 -18.42 22.58 -3.76
N ASP A 9 -19.00 23.76 -3.51
CA ASP A 9 -20.44 24.00 -3.55
C ASP A 9 -21.24 22.99 -2.71
N VAL A 10 -20.80 22.76 -1.48
CA VAL A 10 -21.42 21.84 -0.53
C VAL A 10 -21.54 22.47 0.86
N SER A 11 -22.38 21.91 1.72
CA SER A 11 -22.44 22.34 3.12
C SER A 11 -21.16 21.95 3.90
N ILE A 12 -20.93 22.56 5.07
CA ILE A 12 -19.74 22.31 5.91
C ILE A 12 -19.67 20.87 6.42
N MET A 13 -20.82 20.21 6.61
CA MET A 13 -20.88 18.87 7.22
C MET A 13 -20.15 17.80 6.39
N PRO A 14 -20.42 17.61 5.09
CA PRO A 14 -19.67 16.63 4.28
C PRO A 14 -18.16 16.94 4.24
N VAL A 15 -17.75 18.21 4.21
CA VAL A 15 -16.34 18.61 4.27
C VAL A 15 -15.71 18.17 5.59
N ARG A 16 -16.41 18.37 6.70
CA ARG A 16 -15.93 17.95 8.03
C ARG A 16 -15.74 16.44 8.09
N VAL A 17 -16.71 15.66 7.63
CA VAL A 17 -16.63 14.20 7.59
C VAL A 17 -15.46 13.73 6.70
N ALA A 18 -15.30 14.32 5.53
CA ALA A 18 -14.19 14.00 4.63
C ALA A 18 -12.84 14.29 5.28
N LEU A 19 -12.68 15.45 5.92
CA LEU A 19 -11.45 15.85 6.60
C LEU A 19 -11.14 14.93 7.79
N GLN A 20 -12.14 14.52 8.58
CA GLN A 20 -11.93 13.56 9.65
C GLN A 20 -11.44 12.20 9.11
N ARG A 21 -11.99 11.73 7.98
CA ARG A 21 -11.52 10.50 7.32
C ARG A 21 -10.07 10.65 6.82
N LEU A 22 -9.72 11.79 6.25
CA LEU A 22 -8.36 12.09 5.81
C LEU A 22 -7.39 12.20 7.00
N GLU A 23 -7.84 12.73 8.14
CA GLU A 23 -7.05 12.82 9.37
C GLU A 23 -6.79 11.42 9.96
N VAL A 24 -7.81 10.57 10.06
CA VAL A 24 -7.67 9.18 10.48
C VAL A 24 -6.73 8.41 9.54
N GLY A 25 -6.84 8.66 8.23
CA GLY A 25 -5.94 8.10 7.22
C GLY A 25 -4.51 8.66 7.27
N GLY A 26 -4.24 9.71 8.08
CA GLY A 26 -2.93 10.33 8.19
C GLY A 26 -2.56 11.26 7.02
N PHE A 27 -3.50 11.61 6.14
CA PHE A 27 -3.26 12.51 5.00
C PHE A 27 -3.25 13.99 5.37
N VAL A 28 -3.94 14.36 6.44
CA VAL A 28 -4.01 15.71 6.97
C VAL A 28 -3.90 15.69 8.48
N THR A 29 -3.48 16.82 9.04
CA THR A 29 -3.51 17.09 10.47
C THR A 29 -4.41 18.29 10.74
N ILE A 30 -5.27 18.20 11.78
CA ILE A 30 -6.15 19.30 12.19
C ILE A 30 -5.63 19.85 13.51
N GLY A 31 -4.99 21.02 13.47
CA GLY A 31 -4.43 21.68 14.64
C GLY A 31 -5.51 22.21 15.58
N LYS A 32 -5.11 22.56 16.84
CA LYS A 32 -6.01 23.08 17.90
C LYS A 32 -6.85 24.29 17.46
N ASN A 33 -6.35 25.11 16.54
CA ASN A 33 -7.05 26.26 15.94
C ASN A 33 -7.84 25.91 14.66
N ARG A 34 -8.17 24.63 14.45
CA ARG A 34 -8.87 24.11 13.25
C ARG A 34 -8.13 24.38 11.93
N ARG A 35 -6.85 24.69 11.98
CA ARG A 35 -6.01 24.77 10.78
C ARG A 35 -5.75 23.37 10.26
N ILE A 36 -6.04 23.18 8.98
CA ILE A 36 -5.82 21.93 8.27
C ILE A 36 -4.48 22.06 7.55
N ARG A 37 -3.61 21.07 7.72
CA ARG A 37 -2.34 20.94 7.00
C ARG A 37 -2.30 19.57 6.35
N ILE A 38 -1.73 19.50 5.16
CA ILE A 38 -1.37 18.23 4.53
C ILE A 38 -0.23 17.64 5.37
N SER A 39 -0.32 16.35 5.69
CA SER A 39 0.73 15.65 6.41
C SER A 39 2.01 15.64 5.61
N GLU A 40 3.11 16.03 6.25
CA GLU A 40 4.42 16.01 5.62
C GLU A 40 4.89 14.56 5.44
N LEU A 41 5.50 14.31 4.28
CA LEU A 41 6.16 13.04 4.01
C LEU A 41 7.58 13.13 4.58
N SER A 42 7.85 12.43 5.66
CA SER A 42 9.17 12.40 6.29
C SER A 42 9.79 11.00 6.23
N PRO A 43 11.14 10.91 6.27
CA PRO A 43 11.84 9.63 6.36
C PRO A 43 11.44 8.84 7.59
N GLU A 44 11.32 9.50 8.76
CA GLU A 44 10.99 8.87 10.04
C GLU A 44 9.62 8.20 9.96
N ASN A 45 8.60 8.91 9.47
CA ASN A 45 7.26 8.35 9.28
C ASN A 45 7.27 7.18 8.29
N LEU A 46 8.05 7.28 7.21
CA LEU A 46 8.20 6.20 6.24
C LEU A 46 8.82 4.96 6.88
N PHE A 47 9.90 5.12 7.67
CA PHE A 47 10.56 4.02 8.36
C PHE A 47 9.61 3.33 9.34
N GLU A 48 8.93 4.08 10.20
CA GLU A 48 7.98 3.52 11.16
C GLU A 48 6.84 2.74 10.45
N ILE A 49 6.26 3.31 9.39
CA ILE A 49 5.24 2.63 8.59
C ILE A 49 5.79 1.31 8.03
N LEU A 50 7.00 1.31 7.48
CA LEU A 50 7.58 0.14 6.85
C LEU A 50 7.95 -0.95 7.86
N GLU A 51 8.45 -0.60 9.03
CA GLU A 51 8.72 -1.56 10.11
C GLU A 51 7.45 -2.30 10.54
N ILE A 52 6.37 -1.55 10.76
CA ILE A 52 5.09 -2.15 11.16
C ILE A 52 4.50 -2.98 10.00
N ARG A 53 4.59 -2.51 8.77
CA ARG A 53 4.16 -3.25 7.59
C ARG A 53 4.90 -4.58 7.45
N LEU A 54 6.22 -4.60 7.65
CA LEU A 54 7.02 -5.84 7.60
C LEU A 54 6.47 -6.88 8.57
N LEU A 55 6.19 -6.50 9.82
CA LEU A 55 5.67 -7.41 10.83
C LEU A 55 4.28 -7.95 10.44
N LEU A 56 3.37 -7.07 10.06
CA LEU A 56 1.96 -7.45 9.84
C LEU A 56 1.74 -8.13 8.49
N GLU A 57 2.36 -7.63 7.41
CA GLU A 57 2.14 -8.13 6.07
C GLU A 57 2.84 -9.48 5.83
N CYS A 58 4.05 -9.68 6.38
CA CYS A 58 4.72 -10.97 6.34
C CYS A 58 3.89 -12.03 7.07
N TYR A 59 3.42 -11.72 8.29
CA TYR A 59 2.54 -12.61 9.03
C TYR A 59 1.23 -12.93 8.28
N ALA A 60 0.58 -11.91 7.69
CA ALA A 60 -0.65 -12.12 6.91
C ALA A 60 -0.40 -13.02 5.69
N ALA A 61 0.69 -12.80 4.97
CA ALA A 61 1.04 -13.57 3.78
C ALA A 61 1.38 -15.03 4.11
N GLU A 62 2.12 -15.26 5.20
CA GLU A 62 2.40 -16.62 5.72
C GLU A 62 1.10 -17.36 6.03
N LYS A 63 0.16 -16.72 6.75
CA LYS A 63 -1.15 -17.32 7.07
C LYS A 63 -2.00 -17.57 5.82
N ALA A 64 -2.01 -16.62 4.88
CA ALA A 64 -2.70 -16.74 3.60
C ALA A 64 -2.19 -17.96 2.81
N CYS A 65 -0.89 -18.19 2.80
CA CYS A 65 -0.29 -19.35 2.13
C CYS A 65 -0.82 -20.68 2.68
N LYS A 66 -0.96 -20.77 4.00
CA LYS A 66 -1.46 -21.98 4.69
C LYS A 66 -2.95 -22.25 4.41
N THR A 67 -3.76 -21.21 4.25
CA THR A 67 -5.23 -21.31 4.09
C THR A 67 -5.70 -21.22 2.63
N ARG A 68 -4.80 -20.92 1.69
CA ARG A 68 -5.11 -20.62 0.30
C ARG A 68 -5.97 -21.67 -0.40
N SER A 69 -6.95 -21.22 -1.17
CA SER A 69 -7.76 -22.03 -2.07
C SER A 69 -7.31 -21.90 -3.53
N GLU A 70 -7.74 -22.81 -4.40
CA GLU A 70 -7.50 -22.69 -5.85
C GLU A 70 -8.22 -21.48 -6.45
N ALA A 71 -9.41 -21.14 -5.94
CA ALA A 71 -10.14 -19.95 -6.37
C ALA A 71 -9.36 -18.66 -6.03
N PHE A 72 -8.74 -18.61 -4.84
CA PHE A 72 -7.84 -17.52 -4.45
C PHE A 72 -6.67 -17.39 -5.43
N LEU A 73 -5.97 -18.49 -5.76
CA LEU A 73 -4.84 -18.44 -6.69
C LEU A 73 -5.23 -17.92 -8.06
N LYS A 74 -6.35 -18.40 -8.62
CA LYS A 74 -6.88 -17.91 -9.90
C LYS A 74 -7.18 -16.42 -9.87
N ARG A 75 -7.76 -15.94 -8.78
CA ARG A 75 -8.01 -14.50 -8.57
C ARG A 75 -6.71 -13.72 -8.53
N LEU A 76 -5.73 -14.19 -7.74
CA LEU A 76 -4.44 -13.53 -7.59
C LEU A 76 -3.68 -13.43 -8.91
N GLU A 77 -3.68 -14.48 -9.73
CA GLU A 77 -3.11 -14.48 -11.07
C GLU A 77 -3.82 -13.51 -12.02
N LYS A 78 -5.16 -13.39 -11.91
CA LYS A 78 -5.92 -12.41 -12.72
C LYS A 78 -5.48 -10.98 -12.37
N ILE A 79 -5.34 -10.66 -11.10
CA ILE A 79 -4.91 -9.34 -10.63
C ILE A 79 -3.46 -9.07 -11.06
N TYR A 80 -2.58 -10.05 -10.93
CA TYR A 80 -1.19 -9.95 -11.42
C TYR A 80 -1.12 -9.60 -12.90
N ARG A 81 -1.96 -10.22 -13.74
CA ARG A 81 -2.06 -9.84 -15.16
C ARG A 81 -2.53 -8.40 -15.36
N LEU A 82 -3.36 -7.85 -14.50
CA LEU A 82 -3.72 -6.42 -14.55
C LEU A 82 -2.51 -5.53 -14.20
N CYS A 83 -1.73 -5.89 -13.18
CA CYS A 83 -0.49 -5.16 -12.85
C CYS A 83 0.47 -5.12 -14.06
N THR A 84 0.72 -6.27 -14.68
CA THR A 84 1.69 -6.37 -15.78
C THR A 84 1.23 -5.71 -17.08
N ARG A 85 -0.07 -5.47 -17.24
CA ARG A 85 -0.68 -4.84 -18.42
C ARG A 85 -1.11 -3.41 -18.18
N ALA A 86 -0.83 -2.84 -17.01
CA ALA A 86 -1.19 -1.48 -16.68
C ALA A 86 -0.58 -0.49 -17.70
N LYS A 87 -1.42 0.40 -18.23
CA LYS A 87 -1.02 1.38 -19.24
C LYS A 87 -0.56 2.69 -18.62
N ASP A 88 -1.00 2.98 -17.42
CA ASP A 88 -0.73 4.18 -16.65
C ASP A 88 -0.46 3.85 -15.18
N GLU A 89 0.07 4.84 -14.47
CA GLU A 89 0.45 4.75 -13.06
C GLU A 89 -0.74 4.40 -12.15
N ASN A 90 -1.87 5.07 -12.34
CA ASN A 90 -3.04 4.87 -11.48
C ASN A 90 -3.58 3.45 -11.61
N THR A 91 -3.69 2.94 -12.84
CA THR A 91 -4.10 1.55 -13.10
C THR A 91 -3.14 0.56 -12.45
N TYR A 92 -1.83 0.82 -12.54
CA TYR A 92 -0.83 -0.01 -11.85
C TYR A 92 -1.00 0.03 -10.34
N LEU A 93 -1.09 1.23 -9.73
CA LEU A 93 -1.22 1.39 -8.28
C LEU A 93 -2.46 0.71 -7.72
N GLN A 94 -3.58 0.81 -8.43
CA GLN A 94 -4.82 0.13 -8.04
C GLN A 94 -4.65 -1.40 -8.08
N ALA A 95 -4.13 -1.94 -9.18
CA ALA A 95 -3.91 -3.37 -9.33
C ALA A 95 -2.86 -3.89 -8.32
N ASN A 96 -1.79 -3.15 -8.08
CA ASN A 96 -0.78 -3.47 -7.08
C ASN A 96 -1.37 -3.53 -5.67
N ARG A 97 -2.18 -2.53 -5.28
CA ARG A 97 -2.89 -2.55 -4.01
C ARG A 97 -3.84 -3.76 -3.92
N GLU A 98 -4.64 -4.00 -4.95
CA GLU A 98 -5.58 -5.13 -4.98
C GLU A 98 -4.85 -6.47 -4.85
N PHE A 99 -3.68 -6.62 -5.49
CA PHE A 99 -2.83 -7.80 -5.37
C PHE A 99 -2.47 -8.09 -3.91
N HIS A 100 -1.90 -7.13 -3.23
CA HIS A 100 -1.47 -7.27 -1.85
C HIS A 100 -2.65 -7.46 -0.88
N MET A 101 -3.69 -6.66 -1.00
CA MET A 101 -4.89 -6.77 -0.16
C MET A 101 -5.59 -8.12 -0.35
N THR A 102 -5.58 -8.68 -1.57
CA THR A 102 -6.12 -10.03 -1.82
C THR A 102 -5.34 -11.09 -1.06
N ILE A 103 -4.01 -10.98 -1.00
CA ILE A 103 -3.17 -11.90 -0.21
C ILE A 103 -3.52 -11.79 1.28
N TYR A 104 -3.52 -10.59 1.83
CA TYR A 104 -3.71 -10.40 3.28
C TYR A 104 -5.13 -10.75 3.74
N ALA A 105 -6.15 -10.53 2.91
CA ALA A 105 -7.52 -10.93 3.19
C ALA A 105 -7.70 -12.45 3.30
N GLU A 106 -6.90 -13.25 2.55
CA GLU A 106 -6.97 -14.71 2.62
C GLU A 106 -6.48 -15.26 3.98
N ALA A 107 -5.76 -14.47 4.76
CA ALA A 107 -5.42 -14.80 6.14
C ALA A 107 -6.64 -14.89 7.07
N LYS A 108 -7.81 -14.39 6.66
CA LYS A 108 -9.10 -14.40 7.38
C LYS A 108 -9.01 -13.80 8.80
N LYS A 109 -8.28 -12.70 8.92
CA LYS A 109 -8.06 -11.95 10.18
C LYS A 109 -8.52 -10.49 9.99
N PRO A 110 -9.78 -10.16 10.29
CA PRO A 110 -10.36 -8.86 9.96
C PRO A 110 -9.63 -7.69 10.63
N ILE A 111 -9.26 -7.78 11.91
CA ILE A 111 -8.53 -6.71 12.63
C ILE A 111 -7.15 -6.48 12.01
N LEU A 112 -6.42 -7.56 11.66
CA LEU A 112 -5.14 -7.46 10.98
C LEU A 112 -5.28 -6.78 9.62
N MET A 113 -6.31 -7.14 8.87
CA MET A 113 -6.59 -6.56 7.55
C MET A 113 -6.88 -5.07 7.64
N GLU A 114 -7.70 -4.63 8.59
CA GLU A 114 -8.02 -3.21 8.84
C GLU A 114 -6.77 -2.42 9.21
N THR A 115 -5.91 -2.98 10.06
CA THR A 115 -4.64 -2.35 10.45
C THR A 115 -3.70 -2.21 9.26
N ILE A 116 -3.55 -3.26 8.45
CA ILE A 116 -2.74 -3.23 7.22
C ILE A 116 -3.29 -2.19 6.25
N ASP A 117 -4.60 -2.13 6.05
CA ASP A 117 -5.24 -1.17 5.16
C ASP A 117 -4.96 0.29 5.59
N THR A 118 -5.01 0.56 6.89
CA THR A 118 -4.65 1.87 7.45
C THR A 118 -3.20 2.24 7.16
N LEU A 119 -2.25 1.31 7.33
CA LEU A 119 -0.84 1.54 7.03
C LEU A 119 -0.60 1.76 5.52
N TRP A 120 -1.30 1.03 4.66
CA TRP A 120 -1.25 1.22 3.23
C TRP A 120 -1.74 2.60 2.80
N ASN A 121 -2.79 3.12 3.45
CA ASN A 121 -3.25 4.48 3.21
C ASN A 121 -2.17 5.51 3.54
N ARG A 122 -1.48 5.35 4.66
CA ARG A 122 -0.34 6.22 5.07
C ARG A 122 0.87 6.09 4.15
N TYR A 123 1.12 4.90 3.60
CA TYR A 123 2.21 4.63 2.66
C TYR A 123 1.93 5.13 1.24
N SER A 124 0.66 5.16 0.83
CA SER A 124 0.25 5.48 -0.54
C SER A 124 0.83 6.78 -1.10
N PRO A 125 0.92 7.92 -0.36
CA PRO A 125 1.53 9.14 -0.88
C PRO A 125 2.98 8.96 -1.31
N TYR A 126 3.77 8.19 -0.56
CA TYR A 126 5.17 7.90 -0.90
C TYR A 126 5.26 7.09 -2.20
N LEU A 127 4.36 6.13 -2.39
CA LEU A 127 4.33 5.30 -3.58
C LEU A 127 3.90 6.09 -4.82
N HIS A 128 2.92 6.99 -4.70
CA HIS A 128 2.50 7.89 -5.78
C HIS A 128 3.65 8.77 -6.27
N ILE A 129 4.41 9.38 -5.35
CA ILE A 129 5.55 10.23 -5.73
C ILE A 129 6.66 9.38 -6.36
N LEU A 130 6.88 8.15 -5.87
CA LEU A 130 7.86 7.22 -6.43
C LEU A 130 7.60 6.97 -7.92
N LEU A 131 6.34 6.70 -8.27
CA LEU A 131 5.98 6.30 -9.63
C LEU A 131 5.70 7.49 -10.57
N ARG A 132 5.57 8.70 -10.01
CA ARG A 132 5.25 9.91 -10.77
C ARG A 132 6.32 10.17 -11.85
N ASN A 133 5.86 10.29 -13.09
CA ASN A 133 6.69 10.55 -14.28
C ASN A 133 7.72 9.45 -14.62
N GLU A 134 7.63 8.28 -14.01
CA GLU A 134 8.52 7.17 -14.30
C GLU A 134 7.74 5.97 -14.84
N GLN A 135 8.20 5.42 -15.95
CA GLN A 135 7.65 4.15 -16.46
C GLN A 135 8.24 2.94 -15.71
N THR A 136 8.76 3.16 -14.51
CA THR A 136 9.38 2.13 -13.68
C THR A 136 8.43 1.00 -13.34
N TYR A 137 7.13 1.29 -13.20
CA TYR A 137 6.09 0.28 -13.00
C TYR A 137 5.95 -0.72 -14.15
N LYS A 138 6.45 -0.38 -15.35
CA LYS A 138 6.50 -1.29 -16.53
C LYS A 138 7.69 -2.23 -16.51
N THR A 139 8.63 -2.05 -15.61
CA THR A 139 9.85 -2.86 -15.57
C THR A 139 9.64 -4.19 -14.85
N LYS A 140 10.39 -5.21 -15.24
CA LYS A 140 10.44 -6.50 -14.54
C LYS A 140 10.77 -6.35 -13.06
N VAL A 141 11.50 -5.29 -12.68
CA VAL A 141 11.85 -5.01 -11.29
C VAL A 141 10.61 -4.91 -10.39
N PHE A 142 9.50 -4.41 -10.90
CA PHE A 142 8.24 -4.28 -10.15
C PHE A 142 7.34 -5.52 -10.27
N HIS A 143 7.41 -6.27 -11.38
CA HIS A 143 6.52 -7.40 -11.63
C HIS A 143 7.08 -8.75 -11.18
N ASP A 144 8.38 -9.00 -11.35
CA ASP A 144 9.01 -10.27 -10.99
C ASP A 144 8.76 -10.69 -9.52
N PRO A 145 8.79 -9.79 -8.52
CA PRO A 145 8.49 -10.18 -7.15
C PRO A 145 7.07 -10.73 -6.96
N HIS A 146 6.07 -10.13 -7.61
CA HIS A 146 4.68 -10.61 -7.53
C HIS A 146 4.51 -12.01 -8.14
N GLY A 147 5.14 -12.26 -9.28
CA GLY A 147 5.15 -13.59 -9.91
C GLY A 147 5.76 -14.66 -9.00
N LYS A 148 6.90 -14.35 -8.36
CA LYS A 148 7.55 -15.25 -7.41
C LYS A 148 6.71 -15.55 -6.16
N ILE A 149 5.97 -14.56 -5.66
CA ILE A 149 5.04 -14.75 -4.55
C ILE A 149 3.92 -15.72 -4.96
N ILE A 150 3.36 -15.58 -6.17
CA ILE A 150 2.35 -16.52 -6.68
C ILE A 150 2.88 -17.94 -6.75
N GLU A 151 4.11 -18.12 -7.28
CA GLU A 151 4.76 -19.43 -7.34
C GLU A 151 4.91 -20.07 -5.95
N ALA A 152 5.45 -19.32 -4.99
CA ALA A 152 5.59 -19.79 -3.62
C ALA A 152 4.23 -20.12 -2.96
N MET A 153 3.20 -19.32 -3.26
CA MET A 153 1.83 -19.62 -2.87
C MET A 153 1.32 -20.93 -3.47
N LYS A 154 1.61 -21.22 -4.75
CA LYS A 154 1.26 -22.50 -5.41
C LYS A 154 1.95 -23.66 -4.75
N ASP A 155 3.22 -23.52 -4.43
CA ASP A 155 4.05 -24.55 -3.80
C ASP A 155 3.65 -24.81 -2.33
N ARG A 156 2.76 -24.01 -1.75
CA ARG A 156 2.40 -24.03 -0.32
C ARG A 156 3.61 -23.89 0.60
N ASP A 157 4.52 -23.02 0.24
CA ASP A 157 5.75 -22.73 0.99
C ASP A 157 5.60 -21.39 1.74
N PRO A 158 5.09 -21.39 2.98
CA PRO A 158 4.82 -20.19 3.76
C PRO A 158 6.09 -19.42 4.11
N ASP A 159 7.21 -20.10 4.34
CA ASP A 159 8.48 -19.46 4.71
C ASP A 159 9.05 -18.70 3.50
N ARG A 160 8.96 -19.31 2.32
CA ARG A 160 9.34 -18.65 1.05
C ARG A 160 8.42 -17.47 0.74
N VAL A 161 7.12 -17.58 1.00
CA VAL A 161 6.17 -16.46 0.82
C VAL A 161 6.51 -15.31 1.74
N GLU A 162 6.74 -15.56 3.03
CA GLU A 162 7.14 -14.55 4.01
C GLU A 162 8.40 -13.81 3.55
N LYS A 163 9.46 -14.56 3.20
CA LYS A 163 10.72 -14.01 2.71
C LYS A 163 10.53 -13.13 1.47
N LEU A 164 9.75 -13.58 0.49
CA LEU A 164 9.51 -12.85 -0.75
C LEU A 164 8.71 -11.56 -0.51
N VAL A 165 7.72 -11.58 0.38
CA VAL A 165 6.97 -10.39 0.77
C VAL A 165 7.87 -9.40 1.50
N LYS A 166 8.70 -9.86 2.45
CA LYS A 166 9.71 -9.04 3.13
C LYS A 166 10.66 -8.36 2.13
N ASP A 167 11.24 -9.14 1.23
CA ASP A 167 12.18 -8.62 0.22
C ASP A 167 11.50 -7.61 -0.72
N HIS A 168 10.21 -7.82 -1.04
CA HIS A 168 9.43 -6.91 -1.86
C HIS A 168 9.20 -5.57 -1.15
N ILE A 169 8.81 -5.57 0.13
CA ILE A 169 8.61 -4.36 0.92
C ILE A 169 9.92 -3.58 1.05
N LEU A 170 11.01 -4.26 1.42
CA LEU A 170 12.34 -3.63 1.56
C LEU A 170 12.88 -3.07 0.25
N ARG A 171 12.55 -3.70 -0.88
CA ARG A 171 12.90 -3.16 -2.20
C ARG A 171 12.16 -1.86 -2.48
N GLY A 172 10.85 -1.82 -2.23
CA GLY A 172 10.04 -0.61 -2.35
C GLY A 172 10.59 0.53 -1.50
N GLN A 173 10.98 0.23 -0.25
CA GLN A 173 11.64 1.18 0.65
C GLN A 173 12.88 1.81 0.01
N ARG A 174 13.83 0.96 -0.44
CA ARG A 174 15.11 1.44 -1.04
C ARG A 174 14.88 2.38 -2.23
N VAL A 175 13.89 2.09 -3.06
CA VAL A 175 13.57 2.92 -4.23
C VAL A 175 12.98 4.26 -3.80
N VAL A 176 12.06 4.26 -2.83
CA VAL A 176 11.47 5.49 -2.26
C VAL A 176 12.56 6.37 -1.64
N MET A 177 13.41 5.79 -0.78
CA MET A 177 14.50 6.53 -0.11
C MET A 177 15.46 7.17 -1.09
N LYS A 178 15.91 6.40 -2.11
CA LYS A 178 16.80 6.92 -3.14
C LYS A 178 16.19 8.11 -3.89
N LYS A 179 14.90 8.07 -4.17
CA LYS A 179 14.22 9.15 -4.90
C LYS A 179 14.04 10.41 -4.07
N TYR A 180 13.80 10.26 -2.78
CA TYR A 180 13.63 11.39 -1.87
C TYR A 180 14.96 11.99 -1.36
N HIS A 181 16.12 11.42 -1.76
CA HIS A 181 17.41 11.78 -1.17
C HIS A 181 17.41 11.69 0.36
N PHE A 182 16.64 10.77 0.92
CA PHE A 182 16.69 10.46 2.33
C PHE A 182 18.00 9.74 2.62
N ASP A 183 18.93 10.42 3.29
CA ASP A 183 20.17 9.80 3.70
C ASP A 183 19.87 8.63 4.64
N ILE A 184 20.44 7.47 4.33
CA ILE A 184 20.38 6.32 5.23
C ILE A 184 21.37 6.62 6.36
N VAL A 185 20.83 6.95 7.55
CA VAL A 185 21.62 7.03 8.77
C VAL A 185 21.97 5.63 9.23
#